data_9fe984bc0a6c9fda175eeca9caa85f9e
#
_entry.id   9fe984bc0a6c9fda175eeca9caa85f9e
#
_cell.length_a   1.000
_cell.length_b   1.000
_cell.length_c   1.000
_cell.angle_alpha   90.00
_cell.angle_beta   90.00
_cell.angle_gamma   90.00
#
_symmetry.space_group_name_H-M   'P 1'
#
loop_
_entity.id
_entity.type
_entity.pdbx_description
1 polymer ?
#
loop_
_entity_poly.entity_id
_entity_poly.type
_entity_poly.pdbx_seq_one_letter_code
_entity_poly.pdbx_strand_id
1 'polypeptide(L)'
;MRNDAHTDVIHIVPRERTIGVDTMREEVLNPAAMMPNVGKWRIVILDNADRLTDAAANTLLKTVEEPPAHTVIMLCAPSTDPEDIIPTLLSRSRHVYVPQPSIDDVANILLREGDISESVARLAAAASGNHVGRARHLVRNKDSQIRRTNILNLAELIFHGSQAFQAVSGLVKNAADEAKSSLAEEQERDKEKLSNALGMGAKGKGAQKALRGSATQLKELEALHKKRETRAVRDALDMQLVDLMGLYRDALMLSVGAEVHPIHPDMSGLASELSKIDQVGLLACIDAIQK
;
A
#
# COMPACT_ATOMS: atom_id res chain seq x y z
N MET A 1 -0.17 -20.52 0.64
CA MET A 1 0.91 -19.51 0.57
C MET A 1 2.14 -20.20 0.04
N ARG A 2 2.59 -19.89 -1.17
CA ARG A 2 3.95 -20.26 -1.59
C ARG A 2 4.87 -19.34 -0.79
N ASN A 3 5.73 -19.90 0.04
CA ASN A 3 6.80 -19.14 0.68
C ASN A 3 7.75 -18.71 -0.42
N ASP A 4 7.75 -17.43 -0.76
CA ASP A 4 8.65 -16.80 -1.75
C ASP A 4 10.07 -16.63 -1.19
N ALA A 5 10.60 -17.67 -0.58
CA ALA A 5 11.93 -17.63 0.03
C ALA A 5 12.96 -18.33 -0.86
N HIS A 6 13.16 -17.85 -2.10
CA HIS A 6 14.34 -18.21 -2.86
C HIS A 6 15.50 -17.31 -2.42
N THR A 7 16.63 -17.88 -2.02
CA THR A 7 17.78 -17.14 -1.48
C THR A 7 18.36 -16.09 -2.44
N ASP A 8 18.12 -16.27 -3.75
CA ASP A 8 18.61 -15.34 -4.79
C ASP A 8 17.53 -14.37 -5.29
N VAL A 9 16.32 -14.40 -4.70
CA VAL A 9 15.26 -13.41 -4.95
C VAL A 9 15.08 -12.58 -3.70
N ILE A 10 15.33 -11.29 -3.82
CA ILE A 10 15.20 -10.31 -2.74
C ILE A 10 14.03 -9.41 -3.11
N HIS A 11 12.99 -9.45 -2.31
CA HIS A 11 11.80 -8.63 -2.50
C HIS A 11 11.76 -7.57 -1.40
N ILE A 12 11.88 -6.32 -1.81
CA ILE A 12 11.95 -5.15 -0.94
C ILE A 12 10.61 -4.41 -1.04
N VAL A 13 9.86 -4.46 0.05
CA VAL A 13 8.65 -3.69 0.22
C VAL A 13 8.97 -2.54 1.17
N PRO A 14 8.97 -1.29 0.71
CA PRO A 14 9.32 -0.16 1.55
C PRO A 14 8.42 -0.07 2.77
N ARG A 15 9.01 0.02 3.95
CA ARG A 15 8.28 0.11 5.22
C ARG A 15 8.00 1.55 5.63
N GLU A 16 8.78 2.50 5.11
CA GLU A 16 8.63 3.93 5.33
C GLU A 16 7.91 4.62 4.15
N ARG A 17 7.55 5.89 4.34
CA ARG A 17 6.89 6.70 3.31
C ARG A 17 7.77 6.90 2.08
N THR A 18 9.06 7.10 2.29
CA THR A 18 10.06 7.34 1.24
C THR A 18 11.21 6.37 1.38
N ILE A 19 11.86 6.05 0.28
CA ILE A 19 13.06 5.21 0.24
C ILE A 19 14.27 6.14 0.20
N GLY A 20 14.98 6.21 1.32
CA GLY A 20 16.19 7.03 1.44
C GLY A 20 17.44 6.35 0.89
N VAL A 21 18.55 7.09 0.89
CA VAL A 21 19.85 6.63 0.38
C VAL A 21 20.38 5.43 1.16
N ASP A 22 20.22 5.43 2.49
CA ASP A 22 20.73 4.36 3.34
C ASP A 22 19.98 3.05 3.11
N THR A 23 18.63 3.09 3.07
CA THR A 23 17.79 1.94 2.70
C THR A 23 18.16 1.43 1.31
N MET A 24 18.37 2.33 0.34
CA MET A 24 18.78 1.96 -1.01
C MET A 24 20.11 1.23 -1.01
N ARG A 25 21.10 1.71 -0.27
CA ARG A 25 22.41 1.06 -0.18
C ARG A 25 22.35 -0.29 0.50
N GLU A 26 21.72 -0.36 1.65
CA GLU A 26 21.71 -1.56 2.50
C GLU A 26 20.83 -2.67 1.95
N GLU A 27 19.61 -2.32 1.50
CA GLU A 27 18.60 -3.31 1.12
C GLU A 27 18.61 -3.63 -0.39
N VAL A 28 19.07 -2.71 -1.25
CA VAL A 28 19.07 -2.88 -2.71
C VAL A 28 20.46 -3.10 -3.27
N LEU A 29 21.38 -2.13 -3.10
CA LEU A 29 22.65 -2.13 -3.81
C LEU A 29 23.62 -3.17 -3.26
N ASN A 30 23.77 -3.27 -1.94
CA ASN A 30 24.66 -4.27 -1.33
C ASN A 30 24.23 -5.69 -1.68
N PRO A 31 22.95 -6.07 -1.54
CA PRO A 31 22.49 -7.38 -1.99
C PRO A 31 22.62 -7.61 -3.50
N ALA A 32 22.39 -6.58 -4.33
CA ALA A 32 22.52 -6.67 -5.79
C ALA A 32 23.95 -6.95 -6.24
N ALA A 33 24.95 -6.46 -5.49
CA ALA A 33 26.37 -6.66 -5.78
C ALA A 33 26.86 -8.08 -5.45
N MET A 34 26.10 -8.87 -4.69
CA MET A 34 26.48 -10.23 -4.32
C MET A 34 26.19 -11.22 -5.45
N MET A 35 27.07 -12.22 -5.63
CA MET A 35 26.81 -13.31 -6.56
C MET A 35 25.61 -14.15 -6.11
N PRO A 36 24.87 -14.77 -7.07
CA PRO A 36 23.80 -15.72 -6.73
C PRO A 36 24.35 -16.91 -5.93
N ASN A 37 23.56 -17.40 -4.97
CA ASN A 37 23.97 -18.52 -4.11
C ASN A 37 23.64 -19.89 -4.73
N VAL A 38 22.46 -20.03 -5.32
CA VAL A 38 21.91 -21.30 -5.84
C VAL A 38 21.54 -21.18 -7.31
N GLY A 39 20.96 -20.07 -7.69
CA GLY A 39 20.48 -19.80 -9.05
C GLY A 39 21.59 -19.29 -9.98
N LYS A 40 21.22 -19.09 -11.25
CA LYS A 40 22.10 -18.42 -12.24
C LYS A 40 22.02 -16.91 -12.15
N TRP A 41 20.96 -16.40 -11.56
CA TRP A 41 20.65 -14.97 -11.48
C TRP A 41 20.24 -14.60 -10.07
N ARG A 42 20.70 -13.44 -9.61
CA ARG A 42 20.15 -12.74 -8.45
C ARG A 42 19.11 -11.75 -8.93
N ILE A 43 17.95 -11.76 -8.31
CA ILE A 43 16.82 -10.89 -8.65
C ILE A 43 16.52 -10.01 -7.45
N VAL A 44 16.56 -8.70 -7.65
CA VAL A 44 16.19 -7.71 -6.65
C VAL A 44 14.93 -7.00 -7.14
N ILE A 45 13.84 -7.15 -6.41
CA ILE A 45 12.56 -6.52 -6.72
C ILE A 45 12.33 -5.40 -5.71
N LEU A 46 12.21 -4.17 -6.19
CA LEU A 46 11.87 -3.00 -5.39
C LEU A 46 10.44 -2.59 -5.70
N ASP A 47 9.54 -2.82 -4.75
CA ASP A 47 8.17 -2.31 -4.83
C ASP A 47 8.11 -0.82 -4.54
N ASN A 48 7.09 -0.15 -5.10
CA ASN A 48 6.85 1.28 -4.89
C ASN A 48 8.09 2.15 -5.19
N ALA A 49 8.72 1.95 -6.35
CA ALA A 49 9.88 2.75 -6.78
C ALA A 49 9.56 4.25 -6.94
N ASP A 50 8.27 4.61 -7.04
CA ASP A 50 7.73 5.97 -6.94
C ASP A 50 8.05 6.67 -5.62
N ARG A 51 8.40 5.90 -4.58
CA ARG A 51 8.75 6.43 -3.25
C ARG A 51 10.25 6.72 -3.08
N LEU A 52 11.04 6.54 -4.14
CA LEU A 52 12.44 6.89 -4.11
C LEU A 52 12.63 8.40 -3.92
N THR A 53 13.47 8.80 -2.98
CA THR A 53 13.96 10.18 -2.97
C THR A 53 14.89 10.41 -4.16
N ASP A 54 15.01 11.65 -4.65
CA ASP A 54 15.94 11.98 -5.75
C ASP A 54 17.36 11.52 -5.48
N ALA A 55 17.81 11.67 -4.23
CA ALA A 55 19.13 11.23 -3.81
C ALA A 55 19.30 9.70 -3.86
N ALA A 56 18.25 8.94 -3.47
CA ALA A 56 18.27 7.48 -3.55
C ALA A 56 18.22 7.00 -5.01
N ALA A 57 17.36 7.61 -5.83
CA ALA A 57 17.29 7.33 -7.26
C ALA A 57 18.62 7.60 -7.97
N ASN A 58 19.27 8.74 -7.68
CA ASN A 58 20.58 9.06 -8.23
C ASN A 58 21.67 8.06 -7.77
N THR A 59 21.57 7.55 -6.54
CA THR A 59 22.51 6.52 -6.04
C THR A 59 22.38 5.21 -6.82
N LEU A 60 21.17 4.89 -7.32
CA LEU A 60 20.89 3.70 -8.10
C LEU A 60 21.41 3.80 -9.55
N LEU A 61 21.54 5.00 -10.12
CA LEU A 61 21.87 5.22 -11.53
C LEU A 61 23.10 4.46 -11.99
N LYS A 62 24.19 4.51 -11.21
CA LYS A 62 25.44 3.81 -11.54
C LYS A 62 25.25 2.29 -11.67
N THR A 63 24.44 1.72 -10.79
CA THR A 63 24.18 0.27 -10.80
C THR A 63 23.24 -0.12 -11.93
N VAL A 64 22.35 0.78 -12.36
CA VAL A 64 21.46 0.54 -13.52
C VAL A 64 22.24 0.68 -14.83
N GLU A 65 23.21 1.58 -14.92
CA GLU A 65 24.09 1.74 -16.09
C GLU A 65 25.03 0.54 -16.25
N GLU A 66 25.63 0.08 -15.15
CA GLU A 66 26.58 -1.02 -15.11
C GLU A 66 26.13 -2.06 -14.08
N PRO A 67 25.09 -2.85 -14.38
CA PRO A 67 24.56 -3.82 -13.44
C PRO A 67 25.61 -4.92 -13.15
N PRO A 68 25.70 -5.40 -11.89
CA PRO A 68 26.56 -6.51 -11.55
C PRO A 68 26.25 -7.75 -12.38
N ALA A 69 27.26 -8.55 -12.69
CA ALA A 69 27.09 -9.77 -13.45
C ALA A 69 26.06 -10.71 -12.78
N HIS A 70 25.17 -11.29 -13.58
CA HIS A 70 24.11 -12.19 -13.11
C HIS A 70 23.09 -11.55 -12.14
N THR A 71 22.90 -10.23 -12.20
CA THR A 71 21.91 -9.52 -11.39
C THR A 71 20.82 -8.89 -12.29
N VAL A 72 19.57 -9.01 -11.86
CA VAL A 72 18.43 -8.33 -12.44
C VAL A 72 17.79 -7.47 -11.35
N ILE A 73 17.60 -6.18 -11.63
CA ILE A 73 16.90 -5.26 -10.75
C ILE A 73 15.56 -4.93 -11.40
N MET A 74 14.47 -5.15 -10.66
CA MET A 74 13.10 -4.83 -11.07
C MET A 74 12.60 -3.67 -10.22
N LEU A 75 12.23 -2.57 -10.86
CA LEU A 75 11.62 -1.40 -10.22
C LEU A 75 10.13 -1.43 -10.54
N CYS A 76 9.29 -1.57 -9.51
CA CYS A 76 7.84 -1.54 -9.67
C CYS A 76 7.33 -0.13 -9.37
N ALA A 77 6.73 0.52 -10.36
CA ALA A 77 6.14 1.86 -10.24
C ALA A 77 4.72 1.85 -10.80
N PRO A 78 3.82 2.74 -10.32
CA PRO A 78 2.44 2.81 -10.80
C PRO A 78 2.37 3.28 -12.26
N SER A 79 3.24 4.18 -12.67
CA SER A 79 3.32 4.69 -14.04
C SER A 79 4.76 5.01 -14.47
N THR A 80 4.91 5.51 -15.69
CA THR A 80 6.18 6.04 -16.21
C THR A 80 6.25 7.56 -16.16
N ASP A 81 5.32 8.19 -15.46
CA ASP A 81 5.31 9.64 -15.28
C ASP A 81 6.54 10.12 -14.50
N PRO A 82 7.08 11.31 -14.82
CA PRO A 82 8.24 11.86 -14.11
C PRO A 82 8.04 12.04 -12.59
N GLU A 83 6.80 12.14 -12.13
CA GLU A 83 6.45 12.20 -10.70
C GLU A 83 6.58 10.84 -10.00
N ASP A 84 6.39 9.74 -10.74
CA ASP A 84 6.48 8.38 -10.20
C ASP A 84 7.88 7.80 -10.36
N ILE A 85 8.57 8.07 -11.48
CA ILE A 85 9.92 7.58 -11.69
C ILE A 85 10.74 8.62 -12.49
N ILE A 86 11.93 8.93 -11.97
CA ILE A 86 12.77 9.93 -12.62
C ILE A 86 13.17 9.52 -14.04
N PRO A 87 13.13 10.44 -15.03
CA PRO A 87 13.41 10.12 -16.43
C PRO A 87 14.79 9.50 -16.67
N THR A 88 15.76 9.81 -15.81
CA THR A 88 17.11 9.26 -15.91
C THR A 88 17.17 7.76 -15.58
N LEU A 89 16.35 7.25 -14.66
CA LEU A 89 16.21 5.81 -14.40
C LEU A 89 15.40 5.14 -15.50
N LEU A 90 14.31 5.77 -15.95
CA LEU A 90 13.45 5.22 -16.99
C LEU A 90 14.23 5.03 -18.30
N SER A 91 15.05 6.01 -18.72
CA SER A 91 15.84 5.94 -19.96
C SER A 91 16.91 4.83 -19.96
N ARG A 92 17.30 4.34 -18.78
CA ARG A 92 18.30 3.26 -18.59
C ARG A 92 17.66 1.91 -18.24
N SER A 93 16.35 1.87 -18.12
CA SER A 93 15.59 0.66 -17.76
C SER A 93 14.77 0.18 -18.95
N ARG A 94 14.58 -1.14 -19.04
CA ARG A 94 13.61 -1.71 -19.98
C ARG A 94 12.23 -1.61 -19.35
N HIS A 95 11.36 -0.82 -19.94
CA HIS A 95 9.97 -0.73 -19.52
C HIS A 95 9.18 -1.99 -19.90
N VAL A 96 8.49 -2.57 -18.94
CA VAL A 96 7.55 -3.69 -19.12
C VAL A 96 6.20 -3.24 -18.58
N TYR A 97 5.25 -3.04 -19.47
CA TYR A 97 3.88 -2.71 -19.10
C TYR A 97 3.17 -3.97 -18.59
N VAL A 98 2.61 -3.89 -17.39
CA VAL A 98 1.77 -4.94 -16.80
C VAL A 98 0.33 -4.42 -16.82
N PRO A 99 -0.54 -4.97 -17.70
CA PRO A 99 -1.92 -4.50 -17.81
C PRO A 99 -2.71 -4.84 -16.53
N GLN A 100 -3.65 -3.96 -16.22
CA GLN A 100 -4.60 -4.23 -15.15
C GLN A 100 -5.51 -5.40 -15.56
N PRO A 101 -5.77 -6.37 -14.67
CA PRO A 101 -6.68 -7.47 -14.97
C PRO A 101 -8.12 -6.96 -15.13
N SER A 102 -8.94 -7.71 -15.86
CA SER A 102 -10.38 -7.42 -15.99
C SER A 102 -11.15 -7.81 -14.71
N ILE A 103 -12.39 -7.31 -14.58
CA ILE A 103 -13.30 -7.74 -13.50
C ILE A 103 -13.46 -9.27 -13.52
N ASP A 104 -13.60 -9.85 -14.72
CA ASP A 104 -13.78 -11.30 -14.89
C ASP A 104 -12.55 -12.09 -14.45
N ASP A 105 -11.33 -11.60 -14.77
CA ASP A 105 -10.10 -12.25 -14.35
C ASP A 105 -9.98 -12.26 -12.82
N VAL A 106 -10.23 -11.12 -12.17
CA VAL A 106 -10.18 -11.01 -10.72
C VAL A 106 -11.26 -11.87 -10.07
N ALA A 107 -12.50 -11.84 -10.58
CA ALA A 107 -13.59 -12.68 -10.07
C ALA A 107 -13.24 -14.18 -10.20
N ASN A 108 -12.71 -14.61 -11.34
CA ASN A 108 -12.26 -15.99 -11.55
C ASN A 108 -11.15 -16.42 -10.58
N ILE A 109 -10.21 -15.52 -10.26
CA ILE A 109 -9.17 -15.79 -9.26
C ILE A 109 -9.81 -16.01 -7.88
N LEU A 110 -10.72 -15.14 -7.47
CA LEU A 110 -11.41 -15.23 -6.18
C LEU A 110 -12.23 -16.52 -6.05
N LEU A 111 -12.97 -16.90 -7.11
CA LEU A 111 -13.76 -18.13 -7.16
C LEU A 111 -12.90 -19.38 -7.02
N ARG A 112 -11.66 -19.38 -7.56
CA ARG A 112 -10.73 -20.51 -7.42
C ARG A 112 -10.11 -20.60 -6.02
N GLU A 113 -10.08 -19.51 -5.27
CA GLU A 113 -9.43 -19.44 -3.96
C GLU A 113 -10.35 -19.71 -2.77
N GLY A 114 -11.66 -19.69 -2.97
CA GLY A 114 -12.60 -19.88 -1.86
C GLY A 114 -14.05 -20.12 -2.30
N ASP A 115 -14.86 -20.52 -1.33
CA ASP A 115 -16.29 -20.80 -1.49
C ASP A 115 -17.08 -19.47 -1.38
N ILE A 116 -17.10 -18.71 -2.47
CA ILE A 116 -17.87 -17.47 -2.57
C ILE A 116 -18.78 -17.51 -3.80
N SER A 117 -19.89 -16.79 -3.77
CA SER A 117 -20.75 -16.68 -4.93
C SER A 117 -20.13 -15.81 -6.02
N GLU A 118 -20.51 -16.06 -7.28
CA GLU A 118 -20.05 -15.25 -8.41
C GLU A 118 -20.41 -13.78 -8.25
N SER A 119 -21.58 -13.47 -7.70
CA SER A 119 -22.01 -12.10 -7.45
C SER A 119 -21.09 -11.37 -6.45
N VAL A 120 -20.68 -12.04 -5.37
CA VAL A 120 -19.73 -11.50 -4.39
C VAL A 120 -18.35 -11.33 -5.01
N ALA A 121 -17.88 -12.28 -5.82
CA ALA A 121 -16.59 -12.19 -6.49
C ALA A 121 -16.53 -11.01 -7.47
N ARG A 122 -17.57 -10.82 -8.29
CA ARG A 122 -17.69 -9.70 -9.24
C ARG A 122 -17.80 -8.35 -8.54
N LEU A 123 -18.61 -8.28 -7.46
CA LEU A 123 -18.69 -7.07 -6.65
C LEU A 123 -17.34 -6.69 -6.05
N ALA A 124 -16.65 -7.66 -5.45
CA ALA A 124 -15.33 -7.42 -4.86
C ALA A 124 -14.29 -7.01 -5.91
N ALA A 125 -14.32 -7.62 -7.11
CA ALA A 125 -13.46 -7.25 -8.22
C ALA A 125 -13.69 -5.79 -8.66
N ALA A 126 -14.94 -5.40 -8.91
CA ALA A 126 -15.30 -4.04 -9.29
C ALA A 126 -14.92 -3.03 -8.20
N ALA A 127 -15.39 -3.25 -6.95
CA ALA A 127 -15.16 -2.38 -5.81
C ALA A 127 -13.68 -2.22 -5.42
N SER A 128 -12.82 -3.15 -5.82
CA SER A 128 -11.38 -3.06 -5.60
C SER A 128 -10.62 -2.36 -6.75
N GLY A 129 -11.32 -1.88 -7.77
CA GLY A 129 -10.71 -1.36 -8.99
C GLY A 129 -9.85 -2.41 -9.69
N ASN A 130 -10.32 -3.65 -9.75
CA ASN A 130 -9.65 -4.82 -10.34
C ASN A 130 -8.31 -5.20 -9.68
N HIS A 131 -8.05 -4.75 -8.48
CA HIS A 131 -6.84 -5.12 -7.75
C HIS A 131 -7.05 -6.41 -6.96
N VAL A 132 -6.41 -7.51 -7.38
CA VAL A 132 -6.60 -8.86 -6.81
C VAL A 132 -6.40 -8.89 -5.29
N GLY A 133 -5.35 -8.23 -4.77
CA GLY A 133 -5.04 -8.20 -3.33
C GLY A 133 -6.14 -7.50 -2.52
N ARG A 134 -6.63 -6.35 -3.00
CA ARG A 134 -7.74 -5.61 -2.37
C ARG A 134 -9.03 -6.41 -2.43
N ALA A 135 -9.32 -7.03 -3.57
CA ALA A 135 -10.51 -7.88 -3.73
C ALA A 135 -10.52 -9.05 -2.75
N ARG A 136 -9.38 -9.76 -2.60
CA ARG A 136 -9.22 -10.83 -1.59
C ARG A 136 -9.47 -10.31 -0.17
N HIS A 137 -8.90 -9.16 0.15
CA HIS A 137 -9.05 -8.58 1.48
C HIS A 137 -10.50 -8.20 1.76
N LEU A 138 -11.18 -7.60 0.77
CA LEU A 138 -12.59 -7.24 0.87
C LEU A 138 -13.50 -8.46 1.08
N VAL A 139 -13.23 -9.58 0.40
CA VAL A 139 -14.02 -10.82 0.55
C VAL A 139 -13.79 -11.48 1.91
N ARG A 140 -12.56 -11.53 2.39
CA ARG A 140 -12.17 -12.30 3.58
C ARG A 140 -12.32 -11.54 4.89
N ASN A 141 -12.35 -10.22 4.86
CA ASN A 141 -12.34 -9.38 6.05
C ASN A 141 -13.64 -8.56 6.17
N LYS A 142 -14.47 -8.93 7.15
CA LYS A 142 -15.73 -8.24 7.44
C LYS A 142 -15.53 -6.78 7.86
N ASP A 143 -14.46 -6.48 8.57
CA ASP A 143 -14.17 -5.12 9.01
C ASP A 143 -13.85 -4.22 7.81
N SER A 144 -13.21 -4.77 6.77
CA SER A 144 -13.00 -4.05 5.50
C SER A 144 -14.30 -3.76 4.76
N GLN A 145 -15.26 -4.68 4.80
CA GLN A 145 -16.58 -4.45 4.23
C GLN A 145 -17.33 -3.35 4.98
N ILE A 146 -17.31 -3.39 6.31
CA ILE A 146 -17.92 -2.37 7.17
C ILE A 146 -17.28 -0.99 6.91
N ARG A 147 -15.95 -0.92 6.85
CA ARG A 147 -15.24 0.33 6.56
C ARG A 147 -15.62 0.91 5.22
N ARG A 148 -15.62 0.06 4.17
CA ARG A 148 -16.06 0.48 2.83
C ARG A 148 -17.48 1.03 2.86
N THR A 149 -18.42 0.36 3.52
CA THR A 149 -19.78 0.84 3.66
C THR A 149 -19.85 2.19 4.39
N ASN A 150 -19.09 2.35 5.47
CA ASN A 150 -19.06 3.57 6.25
C ASN A 150 -18.52 4.76 5.44
N ILE A 151 -17.45 4.58 4.67
CA ILE A 151 -16.90 5.68 3.86
C ILE A 151 -17.83 6.03 2.70
N LEU A 152 -18.46 5.07 2.06
CA LEU A 152 -19.38 5.33 0.97
C LEU A 152 -20.64 6.05 1.45
N ASN A 153 -21.16 5.67 2.62
CA ASN A 153 -22.31 6.37 3.24
C ASN A 153 -21.95 7.79 3.68
N LEU A 154 -20.66 8.13 3.83
CA LEU A 154 -20.25 9.52 4.10
C LEU A 154 -20.69 10.48 3.00
N ALA A 155 -20.80 9.99 1.76
CA ALA A 155 -21.27 10.81 0.65
C ALA A 155 -22.70 11.34 0.83
N GLU A 156 -23.56 10.65 1.59
CA GLU A 156 -24.90 11.16 1.93
C GLU A 156 -24.82 12.40 2.83
N LEU A 157 -23.76 12.49 3.64
CA LEU A 157 -23.59 13.56 4.62
C LEU A 157 -23.05 14.87 4.01
N ILE A 158 -22.73 14.89 2.71
CA ILE A 158 -22.26 16.13 2.03
C ILE A 158 -23.27 17.27 2.17
N PHE A 159 -24.57 16.94 2.28
CA PHE A 159 -25.64 17.91 2.48
C PHE A 159 -25.88 18.26 3.97
N HIS A 160 -25.14 17.62 4.90
CA HIS A 160 -25.31 17.74 6.34
C HIS A 160 -23.98 18.14 7.04
N GLY A 161 -23.47 19.32 6.76
CA GLY A 161 -22.11 19.77 7.09
C GLY A 161 -21.59 19.42 8.50
N SER A 162 -22.37 19.66 9.57
CA SER A 162 -21.91 19.34 10.94
C SER A 162 -21.75 17.83 11.20
N GLN A 163 -22.63 17.02 10.62
CA GLN A 163 -22.58 15.56 10.74
C GLN A 163 -21.41 14.98 9.92
N ALA A 164 -21.09 15.58 8.76
CA ALA A 164 -19.96 15.19 7.94
C ALA A 164 -18.64 15.35 8.71
N PHE A 165 -18.44 16.45 9.43
CA PHE A 165 -17.23 16.64 10.25
C PHE A 165 -17.08 15.61 11.35
N GLN A 166 -18.16 15.25 12.03
CA GLN A 166 -18.13 14.21 13.07
C GLN A 166 -17.81 12.83 12.47
N ALA A 167 -18.42 12.49 11.33
CA ALA A 167 -18.19 11.23 10.66
C ALA A 167 -16.73 11.10 10.15
N VAL A 168 -16.16 12.15 9.54
CA VAL A 168 -14.75 12.18 9.13
C VAL A 168 -13.82 11.99 10.33
N SER A 169 -14.08 12.70 11.44
CA SER A 169 -13.28 12.54 12.67
C SER A 169 -13.33 11.11 13.20
N GLY A 170 -14.50 10.46 13.12
CA GLY A 170 -14.67 9.05 13.47
C GLY A 170 -13.88 8.11 12.55
N LEU A 171 -13.88 8.36 11.25
CA LEU A 171 -13.11 7.55 10.28
C LEU A 171 -11.61 7.62 10.53
N VAL A 172 -11.08 8.82 10.74
CA VAL A 172 -9.64 9.02 11.03
C VAL A 172 -9.24 8.28 12.32
N LYS A 173 -10.06 8.38 13.37
CA LYS A 173 -9.83 7.68 14.63
C LYS A 173 -9.85 6.16 14.44
N ASN A 174 -10.85 5.64 13.76
CA ASN A 174 -10.98 4.20 13.49
C ASN A 174 -9.78 3.67 12.67
N ALA A 175 -9.32 4.40 11.67
CA ALA A 175 -8.15 4.06 10.88
C ALA A 175 -6.87 4.01 11.75
N ALA A 176 -6.73 4.94 12.70
CA ALA A 176 -5.60 4.97 13.63
C ALA A 176 -5.63 3.80 14.62
N ASP A 177 -6.80 3.51 15.20
CA ASP A 177 -6.97 2.41 16.15
C ASP A 177 -6.71 1.06 15.48
N GLU A 178 -7.14 0.89 14.24
CA GLU A 178 -6.91 -0.32 13.46
C GLU A 178 -5.44 -0.49 13.06
N ALA A 179 -4.80 0.55 12.55
CA ALA A 179 -3.37 0.51 12.22
C ALA A 179 -2.54 0.09 13.44
N LYS A 180 -2.88 0.61 14.62
CA LYS A 180 -2.23 0.25 15.87
C LYS A 180 -2.48 -1.20 16.25
N SER A 181 -3.71 -1.68 16.15
CA SER A 181 -4.06 -3.07 16.51
C SER A 181 -3.44 -4.08 15.53
N SER A 182 -3.43 -3.79 14.23
CA SER A 182 -2.85 -4.68 13.22
C SER A 182 -1.33 -4.85 13.34
N LEU A 183 -0.64 -3.83 13.84
CA LEU A 183 0.82 -3.84 14.03
C LEU A 183 1.26 -4.29 15.42
N ALA A 184 0.34 -4.43 16.39
CA ALA A 184 0.66 -4.69 17.78
C ALA A 184 1.46 -5.98 17.99
N GLU A 185 1.07 -7.07 17.33
CA GLU A 185 1.78 -8.35 17.43
C GLU A 185 3.19 -8.31 16.82
N GLU A 186 3.36 -7.61 15.68
CA GLU A 186 4.66 -7.45 15.03
C GLU A 186 5.58 -6.60 15.92
N GLN A 187 5.05 -5.50 16.45
CA GLN A 187 5.80 -4.61 17.33
C GLN A 187 6.25 -5.32 18.62
N GLU A 188 5.40 -6.18 19.18
CA GLU A 188 5.78 -6.94 20.38
C GLU A 188 6.87 -7.97 20.06
N ARG A 189 6.76 -8.68 18.94
CA ARG A 189 7.82 -9.59 18.48
C ARG A 189 9.15 -8.88 18.22
N ASP A 190 9.10 -7.68 17.64
CA ASP A 190 10.31 -6.87 17.39
C ASP A 190 10.96 -6.43 18.70
N LYS A 191 10.15 -6.03 19.70
CA LYS A 191 10.62 -5.70 21.06
C LYS A 191 11.24 -6.90 21.76
N GLU A 192 10.59 -8.06 21.69
CA GLU A 192 11.11 -9.31 22.27
C GLU A 192 12.45 -9.71 21.62
N LYS A 193 12.55 -9.65 20.28
CA LYS A 193 13.80 -9.94 19.56
C LYS A 193 14.93 -9.01 20.00
N LEU A 194 14.64 -7.71 20.08
CA LEU A 194 15.63 -6.72 20.53
C LEU A 194 16.02 -6.95 21.98
N SER A 195 15.06 -7.19 22.86
CA SER A 195 15.29 -7.50 24.29
C SER A 195 16.18 -8.73 24.45
N ASN A 196 15.91 -9.79 23.71
CA ASN A 196 16.71 -11.02 23.73
C ASN A 196 18.11 -10.78 23.16
N ALA A 197 18.24 -10.03 22.06
CA ALA A 197 19.54 -9.69 21.48
C ALA A 197 20.42 -8.84 22.42
N LEU A 198 19.78 -7.99 23.22
CA LEU A 198 20.46 -7.13 24.20
C LEU A 198 20.71 -7.82 25.56
N GLY A 199 20.28 -9.08 25.71
CA GLY A 199 20.47 -9.84 26.95
C GLY A 199 19.75 -9.24 28.16
N MET A 200 18.64 -8.55 27.95
CA MET A 200 17.87 -7.85 29.02
C MET A 200 17.26 -8.80 30.07
N GLY A 201 17.47 -10.11 29.95
CA GLY A 201 17.09 -11.13 30.95
C GLY A 201 18.26 -11.67 31.78
N ALA A 202 19.51 -11.28 31.51
CA ALA A 202 20.69 -11.82 32.18
C ALA A 202 20.98 -11.09 33.52
N LYS A 203 21.06 -11.82 34.62
CA LYS A 203 21.48 -11.31 35.96
C LYS A 203 23.02 -11.32 36.04
N GLY A 204 23.67 -10.13 36.11
CA GLY A 204 25.13 -10.03 36.33
C GLY A 204 25.68 -8.59 36.21
N LYS A 205 26.92 -8.37 36.71
CA LYS A 205 27.59 -7.05 36.73
C LYS A 205 27.84 -6.40 35.35
N GLY A 206 27.66 -7.14 34.26
CA GLY A 206 27.70 -6.63 32.90
C GLY A 206 26.41 -5.97 32.41
N ALA A 207 25.28 -6.20 33.09
CA ALA A 207 23.96 -5.74 32.70
C ALA A 207 23.81 -4.20 32.69
N GLN A 208 24.57 -3.48 33.55
CA GLN A 208 24.48 -2.01 33.62
C GLN A 208 25.13 -1.29 32.44
N LYS A 209 26.15 -1.89 31.79
CA LYS A 209 26.79 -1.31 30.60
C LYS A 209 25.99 -1.61 29.33
N ALA A 210 25.34 -2.77 29.29
CA ALA A 210 24.37 -3.14 28.27
C ALA A 210 23.12 -2.25 28.31
N LEU A 211 22.65 -1.86 29.50
CA LEU A 211 21.48 -1.00 29.69
C LEU A 211 21.60 0.43 29.11
N ARG A 212 22.82 1.00 29.02
CA ARG A 212 23.00 2.35 28.44
C ARG A 212 22.92 2.36 26.92
N GLY A 213 23.37 1.32 26.23
CA GLY A 213 23.23 1.17 24.78
C GLY A 213 21.84 0.71 24.36
N SER A 214 21.17 -0.07 25.21
CA SER A 214 19.83 -0.59 24.96
C SER A 214 18.74 0.48 24.92
N ALA A 215 18.86 1.54 25.74
CA ALA A 215 17.88 2.63 25.76
C ALA A 215 17.82 3.40 24.44
N THR A 216 18.95 3.56 23.74
CA THR A 216 19.00 4.22 22.42
C THR A 216 18.35 3.34 21.35
N GLN A 217 18.68 2.05 21.34
CA GLN A 217 18.11 1.09 20.38
C GLN A 217 16.62 0.88 20.57
N LEU A 218 16.13 0.88 21.82
CA LEU A 218 14.69 0.85 22.09
C LEU A 218 13.97 2.10 21.59
N LYS A 219 14.57 3.30 21.76
CA LYS A 219 14.00 4.54 21.22
C LYS A 219 13.98 4.56 19.70
N GLU A 220 15.03 4.02 19.06
CA GLU A 220 15.08 3.88 17.59
C GLU A 220 13.99 2.92 17.09
N LEU A 221 13.80 1.78 17.78
CA LEU A 221 12.74 0.83 17.46
C LEU A 221 11.34 1.46 17.64
N GLU A 222 11.12 2.19 18.75
CA GLU A 222 9.86 2.90 18.98
C GLU A 222 9.59 3.97 17.92
N ALA A 223 10.63 4.71 17.48
CA ALA A 223 10.51 5.68 16.40
C ALA A 223 10.17 5.00 15.06
N LEU A 224 10.75 3.83 14.79
CA LEU A 224 10.44 3.02 13.63
C LEU A 224 8.99 2.52 13.68
N HIS A 225 8.54 2.00 14.83
CA HIS A 225 7.15 1.56 15.03
C HIS A 225 6.17 2.71 14.78
N LYS A 226 6.44 3.91 15.32
CA LYS A 226 5.61 5.09 15.09
C LYS A 226 5.54 5.50 13.62
N LYS A 227 6.64 5.40 12.88
CA LYS A 227 6.66 5.64 11.43
C LYS A 227 5.79 4.62 10.68
N ARG A 228 5.88 3.33 11.05
CA ARG A 228 5.05 2.25 10.47
C ARG A 228 3.57 2.46 10.76
N GLU A 229 3.20 2.82 12.00
CA GLU A 229 1.82 3.16 12.36
C GLU A 229 1.30 4.34 11.53
N THR A 230 2.07 5.43 11.44
CA THR A 230 1.67 6.60 10.65
C THR A 230 1.45 6.25 9.18
N ARG A 231 2.27 5.37 8.62
CA ARG A 231 2.10 4.89 7.25
C ARG A 231 0.83 4.05 7.12
N ALA A 232 0.62 3.07 8.02
CA ALA A 232 -0.54 2.20 7.97
C ALA A 232 -1.86 2.99 8.06
N VAL A 233 -1.90 4.04 8.90
CA VAL A 233 -3.05 4.96 8.97
C VAL A 233 -3.29 5.65 7.64
N ARG A 234 -2.23 6.19 7.02
CA ARG A 234 -2.36 6.85 5.72
C ARG A 234 -2.80 5.90 4.62
N ASP A 235 -2.16 4.74 4.51
CA ASP A 235 -2.52 3.72 3.52
C ASP A 235 -3.99 3.29 3.69
N ALA A 236 -4.49 3.20 4.94
CA ALA A 236 -5.90 2.89 5.22
C ALA A 236 -6.85 4.04 4.81
N LEU A 237 -6.46 5.30 5.07
CA LEU A 237 -7.24 6.47 4.66
C LEU A 237 -7.24 6.65 3.15
N ASP A 238 -6.09 6.49 2.50
CA ASP A 238 -5.95 6.58 1.05
C ASP A 238 -6.87 5.56 0.35
N MET A 239 -6.93 4.33 0.86
CA MET A 239 -7.85 3.32 0.33
C MET A 239 -9.33 3.72 0.47
N GLN A 240 -9.72 4.32 1.60
CA GLN A 240 -11.07 4.80 1.83
C GLN A 240 -11.41 5.97 0.91
N LEU A 241 -10.48 6.89 0.71
CA LEU A 241 -10.64 8.03 -0.20
C LEU A 241 -10.77 7.57 -1.66
N VAL A 242 -10.03 6.54 -2.07
CA VAL A 242 -10.18 5.92 -3.40
C VAL A 242 -11.58 5.31 -3.57
N ASP A 243 -12.13 4.65 -2.54
CA ASP A 243 -13.49 4.13 -2.59
C ASP A 243 -14.52 5.27 -2.73
N LEU A 244 -14.37 6.34 -1.97
CA LEU A 244 -15.24 7.52 -2.06
C LEU A 244 -15.14 8.21 -3.43
N MET A 245 -13.93 8.37 -3.96
CA MET A 245 -13.70 8.91 -5.30
C MET A 245 -14.36 8.06 -6.38
N GLY A 246 -14.31 6.73 -6.23
CA GLY A 246 -14.99 5.77 -7.12
C GLY A 246 -16.50 5.99 -7.16
N LEU A 247 -17.13 6.30 -6.03
CA LEU A 247 -18.56 6.59 -5.95
C LEU A 247 -18.92 7.91 -6.66
N TYR A 248 -18.12 8.98 -6.46
CA TYR A 248 -18.34 10.24 -7.18
C TYR A 248 -18.08 10.08 -8.69
N ARG A 249 -17.11 9.26 -9.09
CA ARG A 249 -16.91 8.91 -10.50
C ARG A 249 -18.13 8.18 -11.06
N ASP A 250 -18.69 7.23 -10.34
CA ASP A 250 -19.90 6.51 -10.78
C ASP A 250 -21.09 7.47 -10.92
N ALA A 251 -21.26 8.40 -9.98
CA ALA A 251 -22.29 9.46 -10.07
C ALA A 251 -22.07 10.38 -11.30
N LEU A 252 -20.83 10.77 -11.56
CA LEU A 252 -20.46 11.57 -12.74
C LEU A 252 -20.79 10.83 -14.05
N MET A 253 -20.44 9.55 -14.15
CA MET A 253 -20.73 8.73 -15.32
C MET A 253 -22.23 8.61 -15.57
N LEU A 254 -23.03 8.44 -14.50
CA LEU A 254 -24.49 8.44 -14.59
C LEU A 254 -25.04 9.80 -15.05
N SER A 255 -24.49 10.93 -14.55
CA SER A 255 -24.95 12.26 -14.92
C SER A 255 -24.74 12.61 -16.39
N VAL A 256 -23.72 12.02 -17.04
CA VAL A 256 -23.43 12.20 -18.45
C VAL A 256 -24.02 11.09 -19.34
N GLY A 257 -24.72 10.12 -18.76
CA GLY A 257 -25.31 9.00 -19.49
C GLY A 257 -24.27 8.04 -20.11
N ALA A 258 -23.10 7.92 -19.51
CA ALA A 258 -22.04 7.04 -20.02
C ALA A 258 -22.36 5.57 -19.72
N GLU A 259 -22.26 4.71 -20.73
CA GLU A 259 -22.42 3.26 -20.60
C GLU A 259 -21.11 2.61 -20.14
N VAL A 260 -20.76 2.79 -18.85
CA VAL A 260 -19.58 2.19 -18.23
C VAL A 260 -19.95 1.35 -17.02
N HIS A 261 -19.15 0.33 -16.75
CA HIS A 261 -19.36 -0.47 -15.52
C HIS A 261 -19.08 0.39 -14.29
N PRO A 262 -20.00 0.42 -13.31
CA PRO A 262 -19.78 1.12 -12.06
C PRO A 262 -18.70 0.42 -11.22
N ILE A 263 -17.93 1.22 -10.47
CA ILE A 263 -16.98 0.71 -9.48
C ILE A 263 -17.72 0.15 -8.27
N HIS A 264 -18.82 0.80 -7.89
CA HIS A 264 -19.65 0.40 -6.74
C HIS A 264 -21.07 0.04 -7.15
N PRO A 265 -21.29 -1.12 -7.81
CA PRO A 265 -22.63 -1.51 -8.30
C PRO A 265 -23.65 -1.71 -7.18
N ASP A 266 -23.20 -2.03 -5.96
CA ASP A 266 -24.02 -2.16 -4.75
C ASP A 266 -24.48 -0.81 -4.18
N MET A 267 -23.88 0.31 -4.62
CA MET A 267 -24.22 1.67 -4.20
C MET A 267 -24.92 2.48 -5.31
N SER A 268 -25.52 1.80 -6.27
CA SER A 268 -26.19 2.42 -7.43
C SER A 268 -27.27 3.44 -7.04
N GLY A 269 -28.00 3.19 -5.97
CA GLY A 269 -29.00 4.12 -5.42
C GLY A 269 -28.36 5.44 -4.98
N LEU A 270 -27.29 5.38 -4.20
CA LEU A 270 -26.56 6.56 -3.74
C LEU A 270 -25.86 7.29 -4.91
N ALA A 271 -25.24 6.54 -5.83
CA ALA A 271 -24.66 7.13 -7.03
C ALA A 271 -25.71 7.88 -7.87
N SER A 272 -26.96 7.36 -7.96
CA SER A 272 -28.06 8.03 -8.63
C SER A 272 -28.52 9.30 -7.90
N GLU A 273 -28.52 9.33 -6.57
CA GLU A 273 -28.80 10.56 -5.82
C GLU A 273 -27.72 11.62 -6.03
N LEU A 274 -26.45 11.21 -5.96
CA LEU A 274 -25.31 12.11 -6.18
C LEU A 274 -25.24 12.61 -7.63
N SER A 275 -25.73 11.86 -8.61
CA SER A 275 -25.75 12.28 -10.02
C SER A 275 -26.66 13.50 -10.30
N LYS A 276 -27.49 13.91 -9.33
CA LYS A 276 -28.29 15.15 -9.37
C LYS A 276 -27.44 16.40 -9.13
N ILE A 277 -26.24 16.25 -8.57
CA ILE A 277 -25.24 17.31 -8.48
C ILE A 277 -24.74 17.61 -9.91
N ASP A 278 -24.48 18.86 -10.21
CA ASP A 278 -23.95 19.22 -11.52
C ASP A 278 -22.55 18.64 -11.75
N GLN A 279 -22.17 18.46 -12.99
CA GLN A 279 -20.90 17.82 -13.37
C GLN A 279 -19.68 18.57 -12.81
N VAL A 280 -19.74 19.89 -12.72
CA VAL A 280 -18.65 20.71 -12.17
C VAL A 280 -18.51 20.46 -10.68
N GLY A 281 -19.62 20.35 -9.94
CA GLY A 281 -19.61 20.01 -8.53
C GLY A 281 -19.07 18.60 -8.28
N LEU A 282 -19.45 17.60 -9.09
CA LEU A 282 -18.92 16.23 -8.98
C LEU A 282 -17.42 16.18 -9.25
N LEU A 283 -16.94 16.89 -10.28
CA LEU A 283 -15.50 16.99 -10.57
C LEU A 283 -14.75 17.68 -9.42
N ALA A 284 -15.33 18.76 -8.86
CA ALA A 284 -14.73 19.43 -7.71
C ALA A 284 -14.62 18.53 -6.47
N CYS A 285 -15.60 17.63 -6.24
CA CYS A 285 -15.51 16.60 -5.19
C CYS A 285 -14.36 15.62 -5.45
N ILE A 286 -14.22 15.14 -6.68
CA ILE A 286 -13.12 14.23 -7.06
C ILE A 286 -11.77 14.93 -6.87
N ASP A 287 -11.62 16.14 -7.37
CA ASP A 287 -10.38 16.94 -7.24
C ASP A 287 -10.02 17.23 -5.77
N ALA A 288 -11.03 17.46 -4.92
CA ALA A 288 -10.81 17.69 -3.49
C ALA A 288 -10.31 16.44 -2.76
N ILE A 289 -10.73 15.24 -3.20
CA ILE A 289 -10.29 13.97 -2.63
C ILE A 289 -8.88 13.63 -3.08
N GLN A 290 -8.48 14.00 -4.30
CA GLN A 290 -7.13 13.74 -4.84
C GLN A 290 -6.02 14.61 -4.21
N LYS A 291 -6.35 15.75 -3.63
CA LYS A 291 -5.40 16.68 -2.98
C LYS A 291 -5.08 16.27 -1.54
#